data_3cc98801c63725cd94b8e6341b67b101
#
_entry.id   3cc98801c63725cd94b8e6341b67b101
#
_cell.length_a   1.000
_cell.length_b   1.000
_cell.length_c   1.000
_cell.angle_alpha   90.00
_cell.angle_beta   90.00
_cell.angle_gamma   90.00
#
_symmetry.space_group_name_H-M   'P 1'
#
loop_
_entity.id
_entity.type
_entity.pdbx_description
1 polymer ?
#
loop_
_entity_poly.entity_id
_entity_poly.type
_entity_poly.pdbx_seq_one_letter_code
_entity_poly.pdbx_strand_id
1 'polypeptide(L)'
;MVPSQHSALRGAFEWIVIVAIALAATFVIRTFVVEPFVVPTGSMESTIEIGDQILAQKVSLELGQPVKQGEIVVFHNPDATSEHDVLVKRVIAAAGQTVDLQDGKVVVDGQALDEDYTTGLSWPLSVQAPAAQVSYPYTVPDDCVWVMGDNRENSADSRYFGPVDRSDLIAVALVRYWPLNRIGAID
;
A
#
# COMPACT_ATOMS: atom_id res chain seq x y z
N MET A 1 -43.92 -39.65 9.32
CA MET A 1 -44.31 -38.25 9.24
C MET A 1 -43.49 -37.61 8.10
N VAL A 2 -44.16 -37.32 6.97
CA VAL A 2 -43.49 -36.63 5.83
C VAL A 2 -43.56 -35.13 6.14
N PRO A 3 -42.42 -34.41 6.17
CA PRO A 3 -42.45 -32.98 6.36
C PRO A 3 -43.27 -32.32 5.24
N SER A 4 -44.16 -31.40 5.59
CA SER A 4 -45.01 -30.70 4.63
C SER A 4 -44.15 -29.92 3.63
N GLN A 5 -44.48 -29.97 2.33
CA GLN A 5 -43.72 -29.23 1.26
C GLN A 5 -43.56 -27.75 1.60
N HIS A 6 -44.49 -27.14 2.33
CA HIS A 6 -44.42 -25.74 2.77
C HIS A 6 -43.27 -25.45 3.76
N SER A 7 -42.87 -26.43 4.60
CA SER A 7 -41.74 -26.24 5.54
C SER A 7 -40.38 -26.31 4.81
N ALA A 8 -40.27 -27.16 3.78
CA ALA A 8 -39.05 -27.25 2.96
C ALA A 8 -38.84 -26.03 2.10
N LEU A 9 -39.91 -25.47 1.52
CA LEU A 9 -39.83 -24.22 0.70
C LEU A 9 -39.50 -23.01 1.58
N ARG A 10 -40.02 -22.91 2.78
CA ARG A 10 -39.64 -21.86 3.73
C ARG A 10 -38.17 -21.94 4.12
N GLY A 11 -37.68 -23.13 4.46
CA GLY A 11 -36.27 -23.32 4.76
C GLY A 11 -35.37 -22.98 3.60
N ALA A 12 -35.73 -23.39 2.37
CA ALA A 12 -34.96 -23.02 1.17
C ALA A 12 -34.93 -21.49 0.94
N PHE A 13 -36.04 -20.80 1.11
CA PHE A 13 -36.11 -19.35 1.00
C PHE A 13 -35.24 -18.64 2.06
N GLU A 14 -35.26 -19.09 3.30
CA GLU A 14 -34.41 -18.54 4.37
C GLU A 14 -32.91 -18.67 4.04
N TRP A 15 -32.49 -19.84 3.52
CA TRP A 15 -31.11 -20.02 3.09
C TRP A 15 -30.72 -19.12 1.90
N ILE A 16 -31.61 -18.93 0.93
CA ILE A 16 -31.38 -18.02 -0.20
C ILE A 16 -31.17 -16.58 0.30
N VAL A 17 -32.00 -16.13 1.25
CA VAL A 17 -31.88 -14.79 1.85
C VAL A 17 -30.57 -14.65 2.61
N ILE A 18 -30.17 -15.64 3.41
CA ILE A 18 -28.89 -15.62 4.15
C ILE A 18 -27.71 -15.52 3.18
N VAL A 19 -27.71 -16.36 2.14
CA VAL A 19 -26.66 -16.34 1.11
C VAL A 19 -26.61 -15.00 0.39
N ALA A 20 -27.76 -14.45 0.01
CA ALA A 20 -27.84 -13.13 -0.65
C ALA A 20 -27.28 -12.01 0.24
N ILE A 21 -27.62 -12.01 1.53
CA ILE A 21 -27.08 -11.04 2.50
C ILE A 21 -25.56 -11.22 2.65
N ALA A 22 -25.07 -12.44 2.76
CA ALA A 22 -23.64 -12.73 2.87
C ALA A 22 -22.87 -12.26 1.63
N LEU A 23 -23.40 -12.51 0.43
CA LEU A 23 -22.79 -12.04 -0.81
C LEU A 23 -22.80 -10.50 -0.92
N ALA A 24 -23.91 -9.86 -0.54
CA ALA A 24 -24.02 -8.40 -0.53
C ALA A 24 -23.02 -7.79 0.49
N ALA A 25 -22.92 -8.34 1.69
CA ALA A 25 -21.96 -7.91 2.69
C ALA A 25 -20.51 -8.09 2.23
N THR A 26 -20.20 -9.23 1.62
CA THR A 26 -18.87 -9.49 1.05
C THR A 26 -18.54 -8.49 -0.06
N PHE A 27 -19.48 -8.20 -0.93
CA PHE A 27 -19.34 -7.21 -1.99
C PHE A 27 -19.03 -5.81 -1.42
N VAL A 28 -19.82 -5.38 -0.43
CA VAL A 28 -19.60 -4.07 0.23
C VAL A 28 -18.23 -4.01 0.91
N ILE A 29 -17.85 -5.05 1.65
CA ILE A 29 -16.56 -5.10 2.34
C ILE A 29 -15.40 -5.02 1.33
N ARG A 30 -15.43 -5.81 0.26
CA ARG A 30 -14.38 -5.80 -0.76
C ARG A 30 -14.30 -4.48 -1.54
N THR A 31 -15.43 -3.83 -1.76
CA THR A 31 -15.48 -2.59 -2.54
C THR A 31 -15.01 -1.38 -1.74
N PHE A 32 -15.40 -1.27 -0.47
CA PHE A 32 -15.24 -0.04 0.31
C PHE A 32 -14.31 -0.18 1.52
N VAL A 33 -14.02 -1.38 1.98
CA VAL A 33 -13.28 -1.55 3.23
C VAL A 33 -11.89 -2.09 3.02
N VAL A 34 -11.75 -3.24 2.34
CA VAL A 34 -10.45 -3.91 2.17
C VAL A 34 -10.28 -4.50 0.79
N GLU A 35 -9.04 -4.53 0.32
CA GLU A 35 -8.66 -5.12 -0.96
C GLU A 35 -7.42 -6.01 -0.80
N PRO A 36 -7.44 -7.24 -1.37
CA PRO A 36 -6.27 -8.10 -1.40
C PRO A 36 -5.35 -7.75 -2.58
N PHE A 37 -4.04 -7.71 -2.31
CA PHE A 37 -3.01 -7.53 -3.32
C PHE A 37 -1.99 -8.67 -3.27
N VAL A 38 -1.44 -9.02 -4.43
CA VAL A 38 -0.28 -9.92 -4.56
C VAL A 38 0.94 -9.07 -4.88
N VAL A 39 2.04 -9.29 -4.18
CA VAL A 39 3.27 -8.51 -4.36
C VAL A 39 4.16 -9.18 -5.41
N PRO A 40 4.34 -8.56 -6.60
CA PRO A 40 5.09 -9.19 -7.69
C PRO A 40 6.59 -8.88 -7.69
N THR A 41 7.04 -7.88 -6.91
CA THR A 41 8.41 -7.36 -6.95
C THR A 41 9.06 -7.33 -5.57
N GLY A 42 10.40 -7.38 -5.53
CA GLY A 42 11.18 -7.40 -4.30
C GLY A 42 11.51 -6.02 -3.71
N SER A 43 10.83 -4.96 -4.12
CA SER A 43 11.14 -3.60 -3.66
C SER A 43 10.83 -3.34 -2.17
N MET A 44 10.06 -4.21 -1.53
CA MET A 44 9.68 -4.18 -0.12
C MET A 44 10.27 -5.34 0.69
N GLU A 45 11.19 -6.12 0.10
CA GLU A 45 11.99 -7.11 0.83
C GLU A 45 12.81 -6.40 1.90
N SER A 46 12.83 -6.86 2.95
CA SER A 46 12.67 -7.63 4.09
C SER A 46 11.26 -7.63 4.74
N THR A 47 10.47 -6.59 4.53
CA THR A 47 9.13 -6.48 5.14
C THR A 47 8.12 -7.34 4.39
N ILE A 48 8.06 -7.21 3.07
CA ILE A 48 7.12 -7.94 2.20
C ILE A 48 7.92 -8.59 1.07
N GLU A 49 7.79 -9.90 0.90
CA GLU A 49 8.52 -10.65 -0.12
C GLU A 49 7.69 -10.89 -1.37
N ILE A 50 8.39 -11.25 -2.45
CA ILE A 50 7.74 -11.63 -3.72
C ILE A 50 6.78 -12.81 -3.47
N GLY A 51 5.53 -12.66 -3.95
CA GLY A 51 4.48 -13.67 -3.79
C GLY A 51 3.68 -13.56 -2.49
N ASP A 52 4.06 -12.67 -1.56
CA ASP A 52 3.21 -12.38 -0.41
C ASP A 52 1.85 -11.82 -0.86
N GLN A 53 0.81 -12.21 -0.13
CA GLN A 53 -0.52 -11.66 -0.31
C GLN A 53 -0.87 -10.81 0.91
N ILE A 54 -1.16 -9.55 0.64
CA ILE A 54 -1.45 -8.55 1.65
C ILE A 54 -2.91 -8.10 1.55
N LEU A 55 -3.48 -7.74 2.69
CA LEU A 55 -4.77 -7.10 2.78
C LEU A 55 -4.57 -5.64 3.12
N ALA A 56 -5.10 -4.75 2.30
CA ALA A 56 -5.01 -3.33 2.48
C ALA A 56 -6.40 -2.70 2.66
N GLN A 57 -6.51 -1.68 3.51
CA GLN A 57 -7.75 -0.98 3.82
C GLN A 57 -7.85 0.34 3.05
N LYS A 58 -9.08 0.70 2.65
CA LYS A 58 -9.40 1.92 1.91
C LYS A 58 -10.04 2.99 2.80
N VAL A 59 -10.59 2.58 3.92
CA VAL A 59 -11.48 3.41 4.76
C VAL A 59 -10.82 4.70 5.21
N SER A 60 -9.54 4.67 5.61
CA SER A 60 -8.83 5.88 6.05
C SER A 60 -8.70 6.91 4.94
N LEU A 61 -8.42 6.45 3.71
CA LEU A 61 -8.30 7.32 2.53
C LEU A 61 -9.65 7.91 2.14
N GLU A 62 -10.70 7.08 2.09
CA GLU A 62 -12.08 7.49 1.78
C GLU A 62 -12.63 8.51 2.79
N LEU A 63 -12.26 8.37 4.08
CA LEU A 63 -12.60 9.33 5.14
C LEU A 63 -11.72 10.59 5.14
N GLY A 64 -10.82 10.72 4.18
CA GLY A 64 -9.93 11.88 4.10
C GLY A 64 -8.85 11.92 5.18
N GLN A 65 -8.58 10.82 5.90
CA GLN A 65 -7.54 10.80 6.92
C GLN A 65 -6.14 10.91 6.30
N PRO A 66 -5.24 11.70 6.87
CA PRO A 66 -3.87 11.79 6.37
C PRO A 66 -3.14 10.46 6.56
N VAL A 67 -2.38 10.08 5.55
CA VAL A 67 -1.45 8.95 5.66
C VAL A 67 -0.26 9.36 6.51
N LYS A 68 0.22 8.46 7.35
CA LYS A 68 1.28 8.73 8.32
C LYS A 68 2.62 8.18 7.83
N GLN A 69 3.70 8.79 8.28
CA GLN A 69 5.05 8.24 8.13
C GLN A 69 5.12 6.82 8.71
N GLY A 70 5.76 5.92 7.99
CA GLY A 70 5.87 4.50 8.33
C GLY A 70 4.77 3.62 7.74
N GLU A 71 3.59 4.15 7.41
CA GLU A 71 2.53 3.36 6.79
C GLU A 71 2.94 2.87 5.39
N ILE A 72 2.56 1.65 5.06
CA ILE A 72 2.79 1.06 3.73
C ILE A 72 1.55 1.28 2.89
N VAL A 73 1.71 1.92 1.74
CA VAL A 73 0.62 2.28 0.84
C VAL A 73 0.68 1.53 -0.47
N VAL A 74 -0.49 1.24 -1.01
CA VAL A 74 -0.72 0.75 -2.37
C VAL A 74 -1.23 1.92 -3.19
N PHE A 75 -0.64 2.17 -4.36
CA PHE A 75 -0.97 3.34 -5.17
C PHE A 75 -0.74 3.09 -6.67
N HIS A 76 -1.38 3.90 -7.51
CA HIS A 76 -1.15 3.90 -8.94
C HIS A 76 0.25 4.39 -9.27
N ASN A 77 0.96 3.67 -10.13
CA ASN A 77 2.32 4.02 -10.52
C ASN A 77 2.34 5.34 -11.30
N PRO A 78 3.07 6.37 -10.83
CA PRO A 78 3.19 7.63 -11.56
C PRO A 78 3.94 7.49 -12.90
N ASP A 79 4.76 6.46 -13.05
CA ASP A 79 5.45 6.17 -14.32
C ASP A 79 4.55 5.33 -15.24
N ALA A 80 3.85 6.00 -16.14
CA ALA A 80 2.98 5.37 -17.13
C ALA A 80 3.73 4.47 -18.15
N THR A 81 5.05 4.47 -18.15
CA THR A 81 5.87 3.61 -19.03
C THR A 81 6.24 2.28 -18.37
N SER A 82 5.93 2.12 -17.09
CA SER A 82 6.18 0.92 -16.31
C SER A 82 5.25 -0.22 -16.70
N GLU A 83 5.74 -1.46 -16.59
CA GLU A 83 4.91 -2.67 -16.75
C GLU A 83 3.98 -2.92 -15.55
N HIS A 84 4.16 -2.19 -14.46
CA HIS A 84 3.38 -2.34 -13.22
C HIS A 84 2.51 -1.10 -13.00
N ASP A 85 1.21 -1.26 -13.10
CA ASP A 85 0.23 -0.18 -12.89
C ASP A 85 0.08 0.21 -11.42
N VAL A 86 0.38 -0.71 -10.49
CA VAL A 86 0.20 -0.55 -9.05
C VAL A 86 1.50 -0.90 -8.33
N LEU A 87 1.86 -0.05 -7.38
CA LEU A 87 3.05 -0.21 -6.54
C LEU A 87 2.70 -0.28 -5.06
N VAL A 88 3.60 -0.89 -4.29
CA VAL A 88 3.55 -0.93 -2.82
C VAL A 88 4.83 -0.32 -2.31
N LYS A 89 4.74 0.71 -1.46
CA LYS A 89 5.88 1.41 -0.86
C LYS A 89 5.55 1.91 0.54
N ARG A 90 6.59 2.25 1.30
CA ARG A 90 6.46 2.87 2.62
C ARG A 90 6.45 4.39 2.51
N VAL A 91 5.56 5.03 3.24
CA VAL A 91 5.52 6.49 3.38
C VAL A 91 6.68 6.94 4.27
N ILE A 92 7.53 7.77 3.71
CA ILE A 92 8.72 8.31 4.37
C ILE A 92 8.47 9.73 4.88
N ALA A 93 7.73 10.52 4.09
CA ALA A 93 7.37 11.87 4.48
C ALA A 93 6.00 12.25 3.90
N ALA A 94 5.29 13.11 4.62
CA ALA A 94 4.02 13.68 4.23
C ALA A 94 4.20 15.11 3.68
N ALA A 95 3.11 15.69 3.19
CA ALA A 95 3.04 17.06 2.70
C ALA A 95 3.72 18.07 3.63
N GLY A 96 4.51 18.96 3.05
CA GLY A 96 5.24 20.03 3.75
C GLY A 96 6.55 19.60 4.42
N GLN A 97 6.79 18.30 4.59
CA GLN A 97 8.06 17.80 5.14
C GLN A 97 9.18 17.85 4.10
N THR A 98 10.39 17.98 4.57
CA THR A 98 11.60 18.02 3.72
C THR A 98 12.36 16.70 3.85
N VAL A 99 12.63 16.06 2.70
CA VAL A 99 13.40 14.82 2.60
C VAL A 99 14.79 15.12 2.07
N ASP A 100 15.81 14.57 2.70
CA ASP A 100 17.18 14.59 2.24
C ASP A 100 17.81 13.19 2.34
N LEU A 101 18.91 12.97 1.63
CA LEU A 101 19.68 11.71 1.66
C LEU A 101 21.13 12.04 2.02
N GLN A 102 21.51 11.66 3.22
CA GLN A 102 22.85 11.98 3.77
C GLN A 102 23.52 10.70 4.29
N ASP A 103 24.74 10.46 3.86
CA ASP A 103 25.55 9.31 4.28
C ASP A 103 24.82 7.95 4.17
N GLY A 104 23.99 7.79 3.12
CA GLY A 104 23.21 6.59 2.88
C GLY A 104 21.96 6.43 3.76
N LYS A 105 21.57 7.45 4.50
CA LYS A 105 20.38 7.49 5.36
C LYS A 105 19.36 8.49 4.82
N VAL A 106 18.10 8.23 5.13
CA VAL A 106 17.03 9.20 4.90
C VAL A 106 16.97 10.17 6.08
N VAL A 107 16.89 11.45 5.75
CA VAL A 107 16.74 12.55 6.71
C VAL A 107 15.42 13.25 6.41
N VAL A 108 14.54 13.36 7.41
CA VAL A 108 13.27 14.08 7.29
C VAL A 108 13.28 15.24 8.28
N ASP A 109 13.01 16.45 7.77
CA ASP A 109 13.04 17.71 8.55
C ASP A 109 14.32 17.89 9.37
N GLY A 110 15.45 17.47 8.79
CA GLY A 110 16.79 17.56 9.40
C GLY A 110 17.09 16.46 10.42
N GLN A 111 16.22 15.47 10.60
CA GLN A 111 16.43 14.33 11.50
C GLN A 111 16.60 13.04 10.71
N ALA A 112 17.70 12.32 10.94
CA ALA A 112 17.91 11.01 10.34
C ALA A 112 16.87 10.03 10.88
N LEU A 113 16.21 9.28 9.98
CA LEU A 113 15.26 8.25 10.35
C LEU A 113 16.00 7.03 10.91
N ASP A 114 15.38 6.40 11.90
CA ASP A 114 15.77 5.09 12.39
C ASP A 114 14.95 4.04 11.63
N GLU A 115 15.60 3.30 10.74
CA GLU A 115 14.94 2.46 9.72
C GLU A 115 15.49 1.03 9.78
N ASP A 116 15.13 0.29 10.82
CA ASP A 116 15.54 -1.11 11.03
C ASP A 116 14.90 -2.10 10.02
N TYR A 117 13.85 -1.66 9.33
CA TYR A 117 13.15 -2.41 8.29
C TYR A 117 13.85 -2.37 6.92
N THR A 118 14.88 -1.55 6.71
CA THR A 118 15.47 -1.34 5.39
C THR A 118 16.59 -2.32 5.06
N THR A 119 16.74 -2.58 3.77
CA THR A 119 17.92 -3.26 3.21
C THR A 119 18.62 -2.33 2.23
N GLY A 120 19.95 -2.22 2.36
CA GLY A 120 20.78 -1.33 1.54
C GLY A 120 20.80 0.12 2.03
N LEU A 121 21.50 0.97 1.27
CA LEU A 121 21.68 2.38 1.57
C LEU A 121 20.80 3.27 0.70
N SER A 122 20.39 4.41 1.25
CA SER A 122 19.51 5.38 0.58
C SER A 122 20.36 6.45 -0.11
N TRP A 123 20.52 6.32 -1.43
CA TRP A 123 21.22 7.30 -2.26
C TRP A 123 20.29 7.97 -3.27
N PRO A 124 20.59 9.21 -3.71
CA PRO A 124 19.95 9.79 -4.89
C PRO A 124 20.14 8.88 -6.10
N LEU A 125 19.09 8.68 -6.90
CA LEU A 125 19.19 7.88 -8.11
C LEU A 125 19.79 8.73 -9.24
N SER A 126 20.70 8.15 -10.01
CA SER A 126 21.32 8.79 -11.17
C SER A 126 20.39 8.92 -12.37
N VAL A 127 19.33 8.11 -12.40
CA VAL A 127 18.28 8.12 -13.43
C VAL A 127 16.95 8.38 -12.76
N GLN A 128 16.17 9.28 -13.34
CA GLN A 128 14.83 9.64 -12.91
C GLN A 128 13.83 9.42 -14.05
N ALA A 129 12.55 9.24 -13.72
CA ALA A 129 11.49 9.20 -14.72
C ALA A 129 11.46 10.51 -15.53
N PRO A 130 11.07 10.47 -16.81
CA PRO A 130 11.16 11.65 -17.70
C PRO A 130 10.43 12.90 -17.19
N ALA A 131 9.37 12.71 -16.41
CA ALA A 131 8.60 13.81 -15.81
C ALA A 131 9.08 14.23 -14.43
N ALA A 132 9.96 13.45 -13.79
CA ALA A 132 10.43 13.72 -12.43
C ALA A 132 11.55 14.77 -12.42
N GLN A 133 11.52 15.65 -11.44
CA GLN A 133 12.57 16.63 -11.15
C GLN A 133 12.91 16.56 -9.66
N VAL A 134 13.65 15.54 -9.27
CA VAL A 134 14.03 15.33 -7.87
C VAL A 134 15.41 15.90 -7.62
N SER A 135 15.51 16.83 -6.67
CA SER A 135 16.76 17.34 -6.14
C SER A 135 16.67 17.48 -4.62
N TYR A 136 17.74 17.16 -3.92
CA TYR A 136 17.76 17.18 -2.45
C TYR A 136 18.41 18.44 -1.90
N PRO A 137 17.93 18.96 -0.74
CA PRO A 137 16.74 18.50 -0.02
C PRO A 137 15.45 18.76 -0.80
N TYR A 138 14.47 17.84 -0.71
CA TYR A 138 13.20 17.90 -1.43
C TYR A 138 12.05 18.16 -0.48
N THR A 139 11.29 19.21 -0.69
CA THR A 139 10.06 19.48 0.09
C THR A 139 8.87 18.83 -0.59
N VAL A 140 8.15 17.96 0.14
CA VAL A 140 6.97 17.26 -0.36
C VAL A 140 5.84 18.26 -0.59
N PRO A 141 5.27 18.33 -1.81
CA PRO A 141 4.17 19.24 -2.11
C PRO A 141 2.91 18.94 -1.28
N ASP A 142 2.00 19.91 -1.23
CA ASP A 142 0.67 19.73 -0.66
C ASP A 142 -0.05 18.57 -1.35
N ASP A 143 -0.86 17.83 -0.57
CA ASP A 143 -1.59 16.66 -1.03
C ASP A 143 -0.75 15.52 -1.62
N CYS A 144 0.56 15.52 -1.40
CA CYS A 144 1.47 14.47 -1.83
C CYS A 144 2.09 13.72 -0.63
N VAL A 145 2.63 12.55 -0.92
CA VAL A 145 3.49 11.78 -0.02
C VAL A 145 4.79 11.40 -0.72
N TRP A 146 5.86 11.31 0.06
CA TRP A 146 7.13 10.76 -0.39
C TRP A 146 7.22 9.31 0.05
N VAL A 147 7.38 8.40 -0.89
CA VAL A 147 7.40 6.97 -0.63
C VAL A 147 8.72 6.33 -1.05
N MET A 148 9.17 5.33 -0.31
CA MET A 148 10.36 4.56 -0.66
C MET A 148 10.13 3.07 -0.43
N GLY A 149 10.85 2.24 -1.20
CA GLY A 149 10.90 0.80 -0.94
C GLY A 149 11.79 0.49 0.25
N ASP A 150 11.50 -0.57 0.99
CA ASP A 150 12.33 -1.03 2.09
C ASP A 150 13.64 -1.65 1.57
N ASN A 151 13.60 -2.28 0.39
CA ASN A 151 14.79 -2.68 -0.37
C ASN A 151 15.33 -1.47 -1.16
N ARG A 152 16.14 -0.63 -0.50
CA ARG A 152 16.61 0.67 -0.99
C ARG A 152 17.37 0.61 -2.31
N GLU A 153 18.11 -0.45 -2.55
CA GLU A 153 18.95 -0.61 -3.73
C GLU A 153 18.19 -1.24 -4.91
N ASN A 154 17.00 -1.80 -4.65
CA ASN A 154 16.16 -2.44 -5.66
C ASN A 154 14.73 -1.88 -5.66
N SER A 155 14.59 -0.56 -5.70
CA SER A 155 13.29 0.10 -5.67
C SER A 155 13.22 1.28 -6.63
N ALA A 156 12.24 1.24 -7.55
CA ALA A 156 11.74 2.42 -8.22
C ALA A 156 10.68 3.06 -7.30
N ASP A 157 11.00 4.22 -6.73
CA ASP A 157 10.18 4.92 -5.74
C ASP A 157 10.28 6.44 -5.93
N SER A 158 9.92 7.25 -4.95
CA SER A 158 9.92 8.71 -5.09
C SER A 158 11.29 9.29 -5.48
N ARG A 159 12.37 8.57 -5.26
CA ARG A 159 13.70 8.96 -5.76
C ARG A 159 13.76 8.90 -7.30
N TYR A 160 12.92 8.06 -7.92
CA TYR A 160 12.84 7.86 -9.36
C TYR A 160 11.73 8.70 -10.00
N PHE A 161 10.49 8.60 -9.51
CA PHE A 161 9.30 9.22 -10.12
C PHE A 161 8.80 10.49 -9.40
N GLY A 162 9.41 10.87 -8.28
CA GLY A 162 8.98 12.02 -7.48
C GLY A 162 7.89 11.66 -6.45
N PRO A 163 7.21 12.68 -5.88
CA PRO A 163 6.15 12.48 -4.90
C PRO A 163 4.93 11.82 -5.54
N VAL A 164 4.14 11.13 -4.73
CA VAL A 164 2.88 10.50 -5.13
C VAL A 164 1.73 11.38 -4.66
N ASP A 165 0.83 11.72 -5.56
CA ASP A 165 -0.39 12.46 -5.24
C ASP A 165 -1.31 11.59 -4.38
N ARG A 166 -2.00 12.22 -3.44
CA ARG A 166 -2.94 11.54 -2.55
C ARG A 166 -4.07 10.86 -3.33
N SER A 167 -4.48 11.43 -4.46
CA SER A 167 -5.52 10.86 -5.32
C SER A 167 -5.10 9.55 -5.98
N ASP A 168 -3.80 9.27 -6.09
CA ASP A 168 -3.27 8.03 -6.62
C ASP A 168 -3.18 6.91 -5.57
N LEU A 169 -3.39 7.24 -4.28
CA LEU A 169 -3.39 6.24 -3.22
C LEU A 169 -4.67 5.38 -3.28
N ILE A 170 -4.50 4.07 -3.31
CA ILE A 170 -5.58 3.08 -3.40
C ILE A 170 -5.97 2.58 -2.01
N ALA A 171 -4.97 2.20 -1.19
CA ALA A 171 -5.20 1.57 0.10
C ALA A 171 -3.95 1.65 0.99
N VAL A 172 -4.14 1.43 2.30
CA VAL A 172 -3.06 1.28 3.29
C VAL A 172 -2.95 -0.19 3.68
N ALA A 173 -1.78 -0.79 3.54
CA ALA A 173 -1.53 -2.17 3.89
C ALA A 173 -1.68 -2.40 5.40
N LEU A 174 -2.31 -3.51 5.79
CA LEU A 174 -2.55 -3.85 7.19
C LEU A 174 -1.87 -5.14 7.60
N VAL A 175 -2.07 -6.17 6.81
CA VAL A 175 -1.71 -7.54 7.21
C VAL A 175 -1.30 -8.36 5.99
N ARG A 176 -0.26 -9.16 6.15
CA ARG A 176 0.05 -10.26 5.24
C ARG A 176 -0.73 -11.48 5.69
N TYR A 177 -1.57 -12.04 4.80
CA TYR A 177 -2.39 -13.21 5.10
C TYR A 177 -1.92 -14.49 4.41
N TRP A 178 -0.99 -14.38 3.48
CA TRP A 178 -0.34 -15.50 2.82
C TRP A 178 1.13 -15.17 2.50
N PRO A 179 2.07 -16.12 2.64
CA PRO A 179 1.88 -17.52 3.03
C PRO A 179 1.58 -17.68 4.53
N LEU A 180 0.94 -18.81 4.91
CA LEU A 180 0.45 -19.03 6.28
C LEU A 180 1.53 -18.97 7.36
N ASN A 181 2.77 -19.35 7.03
CA ASN A 181 3.92 -19.30 7.95
C ASN A 181 4.46 -17.87 8.17
N ARG A 182 3.94 -16.87 7.43
CA ARG A 182 4.33 -15.46 7.52
C ARG A 182 3.14 -14.53 7.80
N ILE A 183 2.01 -15.08 8.25
CA ILE A 183 0.84 -14.25 8.62
C ILE A 183 1.24 -13.30 9.75
N GLY A 184 0.91 -12.01 9.58
CA GLY A 184 1.17 -10.99 10.57
C GLY A 184 0.83 -9.58 10.09
N ALA A 185 0.82 -8.63 11.04
CA ALA A 185 0.75 -7.21 10.71
C ALA A 185 1.96 -6.82 9.85
N ILE A 186 1.78 -5.78 9.06
CA ILE A 186 2.84 -5.19 8.25
C ILE A 186 3.08 -3.79 8.82
N ASP A 187 4.22 -3.65 9.48
CA ASP A 187 4.64 -2.40 10.14
C ASP A 187 5.86 -1.80 9.43
#